data_630f51bb6bece1830e197522474258c7
#
_entry.id   630f51bb6bece1830e197522474258c7
#
_cell.length_a   1.000
_cell.length_b   1.000
_cell.length_c   1.000
_cell.angle_alpha   90.00
_cell.angle_beta   90.00
_cell.angle_gamma   90.00
#
_symmetry.space_group_name_H-M   'P 1'
#
loop_
_entity.id
_entity.type
_entity.pdbx_description
1 polymer ?
#
loop_
_entity_poly.entity_id
_entity_poly.type
_entity_poly.pdbx_seq_one_letter_code
_entity_poly.pdbx_strand_id
1 'polypeptide(L)'
;MKNAMKHWKCFLMGLAVFALFIPAGCSSVDTGSGVRVSDFKVKRGTNLSHWFSQTGVRGAARAARVKEDDFIRLKEFGFDHVRIPIDEEQFWDNNGNKLTDAWELLDASIKLALKHELRVIVDLHIIRSFYFNASIEGNKTNTLFTEEKSQEQLVNLWRELSAALKGFSTDWVAYEFLNEPVADDPEQWNDLIAKVHKTLRQLEPERVLVIGSNMWQDVDTFKDLKIPKGDKNILLSFHYYKPMAVTHYRASWNPVGKYYGQIHYPGIVIAQADFDKLPEAQKETFRSFTTNWDRSVLREQILQAVTVAKKLDLPLFCGEWGVISSSPREPAYNWYRDMISVFDEFDIGWTTWNYDSGFGFWNSYSKQVSDKPMLEILTSGKGLK
;
A
#
# COMPACT_ATOMS: atom_id res chain seq x y z
N MET A 1 46.59 0.68 80.07
CA MET A 1 46.24 -0.70 80.50
C MET A 1 45.60 -1.35 79.29
N LYS A 2 46.34 -2.27 78.70
CA LYS A 2 45.98 -3.67 78.35
C LYS A 2 44.77 -3.80 77.40
N ASN A 3 44.72 -4.45 76.30
CA ASN A 3 45.48 -5.45 75.54
C ASN A 3 44.68 -5.58 74.21
N ALA A 4 45.21 -5.53 73.10
CA ALA A 4 46.00 -6.52 72.33
C ALA A 4 45.15 -7.60 71.64
N MET A 5 45.43 -7.68 70.31
CA MET A 5 45.39 -8.88 69.46
C MET A 5 44.07 -9.22 68.77
N LYS A 6 44.00 -9.65 67.54
CA LYS A 6 44.94 -10.07 66.46
C LYS A 6 44.08 -10.32 65.20
N HIS A 7 44.61 -9.95 64.04
CA HIS A 7 44.49 -10.55 62.71
C HIS A 7 43.36 -11.53 62.37
N TRP A 8 42.66 -11.32 61.26
CA TRP A 8 42.87 -12.15 60.07
C TRP A 8 42.30 -11.49 58.82
N LYS A 9 43.13 -11.44 57.72
CA LYS A 9 42.74 -11.05 56.38
C LYS A 9 42.01 -12.22 55.76
N CYS A 10 40.87 -11.99 55.17
CA CYS A 10 40.34 -12.85 54.15
C CYS A 10 39.99 -11.98 52.94
N PHE A 11 40.71 -12.21 51.86
CA PHE A 11 40.42 -11.76 50.51
C PHE A 11 39.16 -12.49 50.00
N LEU A 12 38.09 -11.76 49.67
CA LEU A 12 37.00 -12.28 48.91
C LEU A 12 36.99 -11.55 47.56
N MET A 13 37.42 -12.30 46.52
CA MET A 13 37.24 -11.94 45.12
C MET A 13 35.72 -11.87 44.82
N GLY A 14 35.25 -10.68 44.54
CA GLY A 14 33.90 -10.50 43.99
C GLY A 14 33.86 -10.95 42.53
N LEU A 15 33.20 -12.07 42.24
CA LEU A 15 32.78 -12.43 40.90
C LEU A 15 31.64 -11.48 40.50
N ALA A 16 31.90 -10.56 39.59
CA ALA A 16 30.85 -9.83 38.87
C ALA A 16 30.18 -10.78 37.88
N VAL A 17 29.00 -11.25 38.22
CA VAL A 17 28.12 -11.97 37.30
C VAL A 17 27.50 -10.92 36.37
N PHE A 18 28.00 -10.81 35.14
CA PHE A 18 27.32 -10.12 34.08
C PHE A 18 26.09 -10.95 33.67
N ALA A 19 24.93 -10.55 34.16
CA ALA A 19 23.68 -11.06 33.65
C ALA A 19 23.48 -10.49 32.22
N LEU A 20 23.72 -11.32 31.22
CA LEU A 20 23.26 -11.06 29.84
C LEU A 20 21.73 -11.06 29.87
N PHE A 21 21.15 -9.87 29.78
CA PHE A 21 19.75 -9.72 29.41
C PHE A 21 19.61 -10.14 27.97
N ILE A 22 19.19 -11.37 27.72
CA ILE A 22 18.63 -11.80 26.45
C ILE A 22 17.22 -11.20 26.40
N PRO A 23 16.90 -10.33 25.45
CA PRO A 23 15.51 -9.88 25.31
C PRO A 23 14.67 -11.12 24.99
N ALA A 24 13.63 -11.33 25.80
CA ALA A 24 12.65 -12.38 25.60
C ALA A 24 12.08 -12.23 24.16
N GLY A 25 12.39 -13.21 23.31
CA GLY A 25 11.85 -13.30 21.98
C GLY A 25 10.32 -13.29 22.06
N CYS A 26 9.70 -12.46 21.23
CA CYS A 26 8.28 -12.49 20.98
C CYS A 26 7.89 -13.93 20.61
N SER A 27 7.08 -14.59 21.41
CA SER A 27 6.58 -15.93 21.13
C SER A 27 5.70 -15.88 19.89
N SER A 28 6.16 -16.50 18.81
CA SER A 28 5.34 -16.76 17.62
C SER A 28 4.15 -17.62 18.03
N VAL A 29 2.94 -17.19 17.67
CA VAL A 29 1.73 -17.99 17.86
C VAL A 29 1.78 -19.14 16.84
N ASP A 30 1.92 -20.36 17.30
CA ASP A 30 1.85 -21.56 16.47
C ASP A 30 0.38 -21.75 16.00
N THR A 31 0.13 -21.59 14.72
CA THR A 31 -1.21 -21.67 14.11
C THR A 31 -1.60 -23.09 13.68
N GLY A 32 -0.88 -24.11 14.15
CA GLY A 32 -1.20 -25.53 13.84
C GLY A 32 -0.79 -25.99 12.44
N SER A 33 -0.32 -25.10 11.56
CA SER A 33 0.22 -25.44 10.23
C SER A 33 1.73 -25.66 10.24
N GLY A 34 2.40 -25.38 11.35
CA GLY A 34 3.86 -25.39 11.45
C GLY A 34 4.57 -24.22 10.73
N VAL A 35 3.81 -23.36 10.06
CA VAL A 35 4.34 -22.16 9.37
C VAL A 35 4.34 -20.97 10.32
N ARG A 36 5.49 -20.30 10.44
CA ARG A 36 5.62 -19.09 11.27
C ARG A 36 4.75 -17.96 10.71
N VAL A 37 4.03 -17.26 11.57
CA VAL A 37 3.36 -16.02 11.23
C VAL A 37 4.39 -14.88 11.23
N SER A 38 4.48 -14.17 10.12
CA SER A 38 5.38 -13.02 9.96
C SER A 38 4.98 -11.87 10.88
N ASP A 39 5.96 -11.10 11.35
CA ASP A 39 5.76 -9.85 12.10
C ASP A 39 5.73 -8.62 11.16
N PHE A 40 5.33 -8.81 9.91
CA PHE A 40 5.14 -7.72 8.97
C PHE A 40 3.91 -6.87 9.38
N LYS A 41 4.17 -5.67 9.89
CA LYS A 41 3.13 -4.73 10.34
C LYS A 41 3.39 -3.37 9.76
N VAL A 42 2.39 -2.77 9.17
CA VAL A 42 2.44 -1.45 8.54
C VAL A 42 1.33 -0.55 9.08
N LYS A 43 1.65 0.73 9.29
CA LYS A 43 0.71 1.75 9.76
C LYS A 43 0.59 2.91 8.81
N ARG A 44 1.68 3.55 8.43
CA ARG A 44 1.72 4.75 7.63
C ARG A 44 2.78 4.63 6.57
N GLY A 45 2.37 4.66 5.31
CA GLY A 45 3.27 4.60 4.19
C GLY A 45 2.91 5.54 3.07
N THR A 46 3.73 5.51 2.04
CA THR A 46 3.47 6.20 0.78
C THR A 46 3.90 5.36 -0.40
N ASN A 47 3.19 5.53 -1.52
CA ASN A 47 3.54 4.92 -2.79
C ASN A 47 4.72 5.68 -3.44
N LEU A 48 5.77 4.97 -3.82
CA LEU A 48 6.84 5.49 -4.69
C LEU A 48 6.45 5.30 -6.16
N SER A 49 5.36 5.97 -6.55
CA SER A 49 4.76 5.85 -7.88
C SER A 49 5.57 6.55 -8.97
N HIS A 50 5.25 6.27 -10.26
CA HIS A 50 5.89 6.88 -11.42
C HIS A 50 7.42 6.70 -11.44
N TRP A 51 7.92 5.64 -10.84
CA TRP A 51 9.33 5.26 -10.75
C TRP A 51 9.61 3.97 -11.51
N PHE A 52 9.02 2.87 -11.09
CA PHE A 52 9.04 1.59 -11.79
C PHE A 52 7.68 1.25 -12.42
N SER A 53 6.71 2.14 -12.30
CA SER A 53 5.35 1.99 -12.82
C SER A 53 4.85 3.29 -13.44
N GLN A 54 3.95 3.18 -14.42
CA GLN A 54 3.26 4.30 -15.07
C GLN A 54 4.21 5.38 -15.62
N THR A 55 5.36 4.99 -16.13
CA THR A 55 6.38 5.90 -16.65
C THR A 55 7.17 5.29 -17.80
N GLY A 56 7.57 6.12 -18.74
CA GLY A 56 8.53 5.75 -19.80
C GLY A 56 10.00 5.93 -19.40
N VAL A 57 10.29 6.41 -18.19
CA VAL A 57 11.66 6.73 -17.75
C VAL A 57 12.45 5.45 -17.46
N ARG A 58 13.68 5.37 -17.96
CA ARG A 58 14.58 4.20 -17.85
C ARG A 58 16.02 4.64 -17.50
N GLY A 59 16.87 3.67 -17.17
CA GLY A 59 18.32 3.85 -16.97
C GLY A 59 18.68 4.88 -15.90
N ALA A 60 19.66 5.73 -16.16
CA ALA A 60 20.18 6.71 -15.20
C ALA A 60 19.13 7.72 -14.72
N ALA A 61 18.16 8.12 -15.57
CA ALA A 61 17.10 9.03 -15.19
C ALA A 61 16.15 8.37 -14.18
N ARG A 62 15.81 7.08 -14.34
CA ARG A 62 15.05 6.31 -13.37
C ARG A 62 15.81 6.16 -12.05
N ALA A 63 17.11 5.82 -12.09
CA ALA A 63 17.93 5.69 -10.90
C ALA A 63 18.11 7.02 -10.13
N ALA A 64 17.94 8.16 -10.81
CA ALA A 64 18.03 9.47 -10.18
C ALA A 64 16.75 9.93 -9.47
N ARG A 65 15.59 9.24 -9.70
CA ARG A 65 14.27 9.70 -9.23
C ARG A 65 14.10 9.52 -7.73
N VAL A 66 14.42 8.34 -7.20
CA VAL A 66 14.37 8.04 -5.76
C VAL A 66 15.78 7.66 -5.30
N LYS A 67 16.23 8.25 -4.21
CA LYS A 67 17.58 8.07 -3.65
C LYS A 67 17.50 7.78 -2.16
N GLU A 68 18.64 7.48 -1.55
CA GLU A 68 18.72 7.21 -0.11
C GLU A 68 18.13 8.34 0.74
N ASP A 69 18.36 9.61 0.37
CA ASP A 69 17.80 10.77 1.08
C ASP A 69 16.27 10.77 1.14
N ASP A 70 15.60 10.14 0.16
CA ASP A 70 14.14 10.04 0.16
C ASP A 70 13.66 9.04 1.23
N PHE A 71 14.36 7.92 1.42
CA PHE A 71 14.05 6.96 2.49
C PHE A 71 14.35 7.55 3.88
N ILE A 72 15.47 8.26 4.04
CA ILE A 72 15.79 9.01 5.28
C ILE A 72 14.66 9.97 5.61
N ARG A 73 14.27 10.78 4.65
CA ARG A 73 13.19 11.77 4.81
C ARG A 73 11.84 11.15 5.15
N LEU A 74 11.47 10.05 4.49
CA LEU A 74 10.23 9.34 4.80
C LEU A 74 10.22 8.82 6.23
N LYS A 75 11.36 8.28 6.70
CA LYS A 75 11.50 7.87 8.10
C LYS A 75 11.40 9.05 9.07
N GLU A 76 12.05 10.17 8.77
CA GLU A 76 11.98 11.41 9.56
C GLU A 76 10.56 11.98 9.61
N PHE A 77 9.78 11.85 8.53
CA PHE A 77 8.36 12.22 8.51
C PHE A 77 7.47 11.24 9.29
N GLY A 78 8.03 10.13 9.81
CA GLY A 78 7.30 9.17 10.61
C GLY A 78 6.56 8.10 9.81
N PHE A 79 6.92 7.88 8.55
CA PHE A 79 6.46 6.72 7.79
C PHE A 79 7.21 5.46 8.23
N ASP A 80 6.55 4.30 8.15
CA ASP A 80 7.10 3.00 8.55
C ASP A 80 7.25 2.03 7.38
N HIS A 81 6.72 2.38 6.21
CA HIS A 81 6.82 1.56 5.01
C HIS A 81 6.65 2.37 3.71
N VAL A 82 7.05 1.74 2.63
CA VAL A 82 6.80 2.21 1.26
C VAL A 82 6.15 1.09 0.43
N ARG A 83 5.24 1.45 -0.46
CA ARG A 83 4.76 0.58 -1.53
C ARG A 83 5.48 0.96 -2.80
N ILE A 84 6.04 -0.03 -3.50
CA ILE A 84 6.80 0.15 -4.73
C ILE A 84 6.03 -0.52 -5.87
N PRO A 85 5.21 0.24 -6.62
CA PRO A 85 4.54 -0.25 -7.81
C PRO A 85 5.56 -0.56 -8.91
N ILE A 86 5.45 -1.75 -9.54
CA ILE A 86 6.30 -2.16 -10.65
C ILE A 86 5.46 -2.61 -11.85
N ASP A 87 5.83 -2.17 -13.06
CA ASP A 87 5.22 -2.64 -14.30
C ASP A 87 6.06 -3.73 -14.94
N GLU A 88 5.43 -4.74 -15.53
CA GLU A 88 6.13 -5.80 -16.24
C GLU A 88 7.13 -5.26 -17.26
N GLU A 89 6.75 -4.28 -18.07
CA GLU A 89 7.59 -3.70 -19.11
C GLU A 89 8.83 -2.94 -18.59
N GLN A 90 8.87 -2.64 -17.27
CA GLN A 90 10.03 -2.03 -16.63
C GLN A 90 11.11 -3.05 -16.28
N PHE A 91 10.75 -4.31 -16.10
CA PHE A 91 11.59 -5.38 -15.58
C PHE A 91 11.89 -6.47 -16.60
N TRP A 92 11.05 -6.62 -17.64
CA TRP A 92 11.25 -7.59 -18.72
C TRP A 92 11.05 -6.93 -20.08
N ASP A 93 11.90 -7.32 -21.03
CA ASP A 93 11.75 -6.93 -22.42
C ASP A 93 10.58 -7.69 -23.10
N ASN A 94 10.32 -7.41 -24.39
CA ASN A 94 9.24 -8.04 -25.13
C ASN A 94 9.45 -9.54 -25.38
N ASN A 95 10.67 -10.06 -25.16
CA ASN A 95 10.99 -11.47 -25.27
C ASN A 95 10.98 -12.18 -23.91
N GLY A 96 10.64 -11.46 -22.82
CA GLY A 96 10.65 -11.97 -21.46
C GLY A 96 12.03 -11.99 -20.80
N ASN A 97 13.07 -11.39 -21.39
CA ASN A 97 14.36 -11.28 -20.76
C ASN A 97 14.38 -10.18 -19.70
N LYS A 98 15.08 -10.42 -18.60
CA LYS A 98 15.24 -9.46 -17.51
C LYS A 98 16.03 -8.22 -17.92
N LEU A 99 15.51 -7.05 -17.60
CA LEU A 99 16.19 -5.77 -17.75
C LEU A 99 17.04 -5.51 -16.50
N THR A 100 18.30 -5.90 -16.54
CA THR A 100 19.23 -5.97 -15.40
C THR A 100 19.26 -4.69 -14.57
N ASP A 101 19.26 -3.52 -15.22
CA ASP A 101 19.30 -2.21 -14.55
C ASP A 101 18.08 -1.96 -13.64
N ALA A 102 16.91 -2.47 -14.01
CA ALA A 102 15.69 -2.38 -13.18
C ALA A 102 15.76 -3.28 -11.95
N TRP A 103 16.22 -4.52 -12.15
CA TRP A 103 16.35 -5.50 -11.07
C TRP A 103 17.39 -5.09 -10.05
N GLU A 104 18.56 -4.63 -10.49
CA GLU A 104 19.62 -4.13 -9.62
C GLU A 104 19.16 -2.89 -8.82
N LEU A 105 18.44 -1.98 -9.48
CA LEU A 105 17.93 -0.79 -8.83
C LEU A 105 16.83 -1.14 -7.79
N LEU A 106 15.92 -2.09 -8.08
CA LEU A 106 14.90 -2.53 -7.12
C LEU A 106 15.56 -3.17 -5.89
N ASP A 107 16.52 -4.09 -6.10
CA ASP A 107 17.26 -4.74 -5.00
C ASP A 107 17.97 -3.70 -4.12
N ALA A 108 18.72 -2.77 -4.74
CA ALA A 108 19.40 -1.70 -4.02
C ALA A 108 18.41 -0.81 -3.24
N SER A 109 17.26 -0.51 -3.83
CA SER A 109 16.23 0.34 -3.20
C SER A 109 15.55 -0.33 -2.02
N ILE A 110 15.26 -1.62 -2.11
CA ILE A 110 14.75 -2.40 -0.97
C ILE A 110 15.79 -2.39 0.16
N LYS A 111 17.07 -2.64 -0.15
CA LYS A 111 18.15 -2.58 0.86
C LYS A 111 18.23 -1.21 1.54
N LEU A 112 18.07 -0.12 0.79
CA LEU A 112 18.05 1.22 1.36
C LEU A 112 16.83 1.46 2.24
N ALA A 113 15.64 1.06 1.81
CA ALA A 113 14.43 1.17 2.63
C ALA A 113 14.61 0.43 3.97
N LEU A 114 15.08 -0.82 3.91
CA LEU A 114 15.35 -1.64 5.10
C LEU A 114 16.44 -1.06 6.01
N LYS A 115 17.51 -0.49 5.43
CA LYS A 115 18.56 0.21 6.18
C LYS A 115 18.00 1.36 7.02
N HIS A 116 16.96 2.03 6.52
CA HIS A 116 16.28 3.13 7.20
C HIS A 116 15.00 2.68 7.92
N GLU A 117 14.89 1.38 8.21
CA GLU A 117 13.77 0.79 8.96
C GLU A 117 12.39 1.09 8.34
N LEU A 118 12.31 1.10 7.01
CA LEU A 118 11.07 1.15 6.26
C LEU A 118 10.77 -0.24 5.68
N ARG A 119 9.60 -0.78 5.97
CA ARG A 119 9.11 -2.00 5.32
C ARG A 119 8.76 -1.72 3.87
N VAL A 120 8.76 -2.76 3.05
CA VAL A 120 8.48 -2.63 1.62
C VAL A 120 7.35 -3.56 1.20
N ILE A 121 6.39 -3.03 0.49
CA ILE A 121 5.40 -3.78 -0.27
C ILE A 121 5.80 -3.66 -1.74
N VAL A 122 6.16 -4.77 -2.39
CA VAL A 122 6.38 -4.81 -3.84
C VAL A 122 5.06 -5.18 -4.50
N ASP A 123 4.54 -4.26 -5.30
CA ASP A 123 3.26 -4.39 -5.98
C ASP A 123 3.46 -4.60 -7.48
N LEU A 124 2.92 -5.69 -8.02
CA LEU A 124 2.85 -5.88 -9.46
C LEU A 124 1.69 -5.06 -10.03
N HIS A 125 2.03 -3.90 -10.61
CA HIS A 125 1.06 -2.83 -10.86
C HIS A 125 0.38 -2.94 -12.24
N ILE A 126 1.18 -3.02 -13.30
CA ILE A 126 0.69 -3.21 -14.67
C ILE A 126 1.45 -4.37 -15.31
N ILE A 127 0.71 -5.24 -15.97
CA ILE A 127 1.28 -6.33 -16.78
C ILE A 127 0.76 -6.22 -18.22
N ARG A 128 1.45 -6.83 -19.18
CA ARG A 128 1.08 -6.73 -20.59
C ARG A 128 -0.31 -7.26 -20.90
N SER A 129 -0.77 -8.25 -20.12
CA SER A 129 -2.12 -8.84 -20.25
C SER A 129 -3.20 -8.11 -19.46
N PHE A 130 -2.83 -7.11 -18.65
CA PHE A 130 -3.78 -6.38 -17.81
C PHE A 130 -3.32 -4.97 -17.48
N TYR A 131 -4.23 -4.00 -17.73
CA TYR A 131 -4.12 -2.61 -17.29
C TYR A 131 -5.44 -2.16 -16.68
N PHE A 132 -5.42 -1.74 -15.42
CA PHE A 132 -6.62 -1.43 -14.63
C PHE A 132 -7.50 -0.31 -15.20
N ASN A 133 -6.94 0.64 -15.96
CA ASN A 133 -7.70 1.70 -16.64
C ASN A 133 -8.10 1.36 -18.10
N ALA A 134 -7.83 0.15 -18.58
CA ALA A 134 -8.11 -0.21 -19.98
C ALA A 134 -9.58 0.00 -20.36
N SER A 135 -10.52 -0.27 -19.46
CA SER A 135 -11.95 -0.04 -19.68
C SER A 135 -12.33 1.44 -19.78
N ILE A 136 -11.57 2.32 -19.11
CA ILE A 136 -11.77 3.77 -19.13
C ILE A 136 -11.14 4.39 -20.39
N GLU A 137 -9.96 3.89 -20.78
CA GLU A 137 -9.19 4.41 -21.93
C GLU A 137 -9.63 3.83 -23.27
N GLY A 138 -10.43 2.75 -23.26
CA GLY A 138 -11.07 2.20 -24.47
C GLY A 138 -10.15 1.49 -25.47
N ASN A 139 -8.84 1.37 -25.22
CA ASN A 139 -7.85 0.98 -26.22
C ASN A 139 -6.99 -0.25 -25.88
N LYS A 140 -7.14 -0.86 -24.71
CA LYS A 140 -6.32 -2.01 -24.29
C LYS A 140 -7.20 -3.22 -24.01
N THR A 141 -6.84 -4.34 -24.60
CA THR A 141 -7.53 -5.60 -24.34
C THR A 141 -6.93 -6.27 -23.13
N ASN A 142 -7.72 -6.40 -22.06
CA ASN A 142 -7.32 -7.19 -20.88
C ASN A 142 -7.63 -8.66 -21.12
N THR A 143 -6.59 -9.48 -21.24
CA THR A 143 -6.72 -10.94 -21.48
C THR A 143 -6.48 -11.77 -20.22
N LEU A 144 -6.02 -11.14 -19.14
CA LEU A 144 -5.61 -11.83 -17.91
C LEU A 144 -6.70 -12.74 -17.34
N PHE A 145 -7.95 -12.28 -17.30
CA PHE A 145 -9.04 -13.03 -16.66
C PHE A 145 -9.69 -14.06 -17.58
N THR A 146 -9.40 -14.03 -18.89
CA THR A 146 -10.07 -14.87 -19.90
C THR A 146 -9.13 -15.86 -20.62
N GLU A 147 -7.81 -15.59 -20.61
CA GLU A 147 -6.82 -16.42 -21.31
C GLU A 147 -5.88 -17.13 -20.34
N GLU A 148 -5.83 -18.47 -20.40
CA GLU A 148 -4.95 -19.28 -19.56
C GLU A 148 -3.47 -18.87 -19.69
N LYS A 149 -3.01 -18.59 -20.91
CA LYS A 149 -1.64 -18.14 -21.17
C LYS A 149 -1.31 -16.85 -20.40
N SER A 150 -2.23 -15.91 -20.30
CA SER A 150 -2.07 -14.66 -19.56
C SER A 150 -2.00 -14.91 -18.05
N GLN A 151 -2.80 -15.86 -17.56
CA GLN A 151 -2.79 -16.28 -16.14
C GLN A 151 -1.48 -17.00 -15.79
N GLU A 152 -0.99 -17.88 -16.66
CA GLU A 152 0.32 -18.54 -16.51
C GLU A 152 1.46 -17.52 -16.51
N GLN A 153 1.38 -16.48 -17.35
CA GLN A 153 2.35 -15.41 -17.37
C GLN A 153 2.40 -14.68 -16.02
N LEU A 154 1.26 -14.30 -15.44
CA LEU A 154 1.22 -13.69 -14.11
C LEU A 154 1.90 -14.59 -13.05
N VAL A 155 1.59 -15.87 -13.05
CA VAL A 155 2.22 -16.84 -12.14
C VAL A 155 3.74 -16.90 -12.36
N ASN A 156 4.21 -16.86 -13.61
CA ASN A 156 5.64 -16.87 -13.93
C ASN A 156 6.34 -15.58 -13.49
N LEU A 157 5.72 -14.43 -13.67
CA LEU A 157 6.24 -13.14 -13.14
C LEU A 157 6.47 -13.24 -11.63
N TRP A 158 5.51 -13.81 -10.89
CA TRP A 158 5.67 -14.01 -9.44
C TRP A 158 6.73 -15.04 -9.07
N ARG A 159 6.94 -16.10 -9.87
CA ARG A 159 8.07 -17.02 -9.65
C ARG A 159 9.41 -16.31 -9.78
N GLU A 160 9.53 -15.44 -10.77
CA GLU A 160 10.77 -14.69 -11.02
C GLU A 160 11.01 -13.59 -9.98
N LEU A 161 9.95 -12.89 -9.55
CA LEU A 161 10.00 -11.92 -8.46
C LEU A 161 10.39 -12.61 -7.15
N SER A 162 9.73 -13.71 -6.79
CA SER A 162 10.08 -14.50 -5.60
C SER A 162 11.55 -14.95 -5.65
N ALA A 163 12.02 -15.49 -6.78
CA ALA A 163 13.41 -15.91 -6.92
C ALA A 163 14.41 -14.77 -6.67
N ALA A 164 14.08 -13.54 -7.06
CA ALA A 164 14.91 -12.38 -6.84
C ALA A 164 14.82 -11.80 -5.41
N LEU A 165 13.63 -11.88 -4.80
CA LEU A 165 13.32 -11.18 -3.56
C LEU A 165 13.30 -12.07 -2.31
N LYS A 166 13.29 -13.40 -2.43
CA LYS A 166 13.21 -14.34 -1.31
C LYS A 166 14.33 -14.23 -0.27
N GLY A 167 15.44 -13.59 -0.62
CA GLY A 167 16.53 -13.32 0.32
C GLY A 167 16.23 -12.23 1.35
N PHE A 168 15.21 -11.40 1.12
CA PHE A 168 14.77 -10.41 2.09
C PHE A 168 13.87 -11.03 3.15
N SER A 169 13.98 -10.54 4.40
CA SER A 169 13.15 -11.01 5.52
C SER A 169 11.66 -10.87 5.23
N THR A 170 10.89 -11.91 5.60
CA THR A 170 9.43 -11.92 5.49
C THR A 170 8.76 -10.92 6.42
N ASP A 171 9.44 -10.46 7.47
CA ASP A 171 8.95 -9.43 8.39
C ASP A 171 9.14 -7.99 7.83
N TRP A 172 9.86 -7.86 6.72
CA TRP A 172 10.22 -6.56 6.16
C TRP A 172 9.76 -6.34 4.72
N VAL A 173 9.56 -7.39 3.95
CA VAL A 173 9.15 -7.29 2.55
C VAL A 173 7.91 -8.15 2.31
N ALA A 174 6.86 -7.56 1.75
CA ALA A 174 5.62 -8.23 1.36
C ALA A 174 5.40 -8.11 -0.16
N TYR A 175 4.57 -8.99 -0.72
CA TYR A 175 4.23 -9.02 -2.14
C TYR A 175 2.76 -8.77 -2.34
N GLU A 176 2.41 -7.82 -3.20
CA GLU A 176 1.04 -7.54 -3.62
C GLU A 176 0.77 -8.13 -5.00
N PHE A 177 -0.21 -9.02 -5.08
CA PHE A 177 -0.42 -9.89 -6.23
C PHE A 177 -0.64 -9.14 -7.54
N LEU A 178 -1.49 -8.14 -7.52
CA LEU A 178 -1.83 -7.30 -8.68
C LEU A 178 -2.54 -6.04 -8.20
N ASN A 179 -2.13 -4.91 -8.73
CA ASN A 179 -2.84 -3.66 -8.52
C ASN A 179 -4.20 -3.68 -9.20
N GLU A 180 -5.23 -3.29 -8.46
CA GLU A 180 -6.57 -2.94 -8.97
C GLU A 180 -7.15 -3.92 -10.00
N PRO A 181 -7.31 -5.21 -9.69
CA PRO A 181 -7.94 -6.16 -10.61
C PRO A 181 -9.35 -5.73 -10.99
N VAL A 182 -9.69 -5.89 -12.30
CA VAL A 182 -11.00 -5.57 -12.87
C VAL A 182 -11.46 -6.77 -13.70
N ALA A 183 -12.03 -7.76 -13.04
CA ALA A 183 -12.62 -8.94 -13.66
C ALA A 183 -14.13 -8.79 -13.78
N ASP A 184 -14.72 -9.23 -14.88
CA ASP A 184 -16.17 -9.17 -15.11
C ASP A 184 -16.94 -10.07 -14.12
N ASP A 185 -16.35 -11.21 -13.74
CA ASP A 185 -16.87 -12.12 -12.73
C ASP A 185 -15.87 -12.20 -11.56
N PRO A 186 -16.31 -11.98 -10.29
CA PRO A 186 -15.45 -12.11 -9.13
C PRO A 186 -14.72 -13.45 -9.02
N GLU A 187 -15.29 -14.53 -9.53
CA GLU A 187 -14.67 -15.85 -9.49
C GLU A 187 -13.40 -15.91 -10.35
N GLN A 188 -13.33 -15.19 -11.45
CA GLN A 188 -12.12 -15.12 -12.27
C GLN A 188 -10.92 -14.57 -11.46
N TRP A 189 -11.14 -13.55 -10.64
CA TRP A 189 -10.11 -13.03 -9.75
C TRP A 189 -9.81 -13.99 -8.59
N ASN A 190 -10.83 -14.59 -7.98
CA ASN A 190 -10.68 -15.59 -6.92
C ASN A 190 -9.86 -16.81 -7.38
N ASP A 191 -10.10 -17.32 -8.58
CA ASP A 191 -9.35 -18.42 -9.16
C ASP A 191 -7.88 -18.05 -9.40
N LEU A 192 -7.64 -16.81 -9.85
CA LEU A 192 -6.28 -16.32 -10.07
C LEU A 192 -5.54 -16.09 -8.75
N ILE A 193 -6.21 -15.57 -7.72
CA ILE A 193 -5.68 -15.54 -6.34
C ILE A 193 -5.22 -16.94 -5.91
N ALA A 194 -6.06 -17.94 -6.09
CA ALA A 194 -5.74 -19.32 -5.69
C ALA A 194 -4.50 -19.86 -6.43
N LYS A 195 -4.36 -19.59 -7.74
CA LYS A 195 -3.21 -20.00 -8.55
C LYS A 195 -1.90 -19.35 -8.08
N VAL A 196 -1.90 -18.02 -7.90
CA VAL A 196 -0.72 -17.26 -7.46
C VAL A 196 -0.35 -17.64 -6.03
N HIS A 197 -1.33 -17.67 -5.13
CA HIS A 197 -1.15 -18.07 -3.73
C HIS A 197 -0.49 -19.46 -3.62
N LYS A 198 -1.05 -20.48 -4.29
CA LYS A 198 -0.50 -21.84 -4.28
C LYS A 198 0.97 -21.88 -4.71
N THR A 199 1.30 -21.12 -5.75
CA THR A 199 2.68 -21.04 -6.25
C THR A 199 3.62 -20.36 -5.24
N LEU A 200 3.22 -19.20 -4.69
CA LEU A 200 4.06 -18.47 -3.75
C LEU A 200 4.23 -19.21 -2.42
N ARG A 201 3.20 -19.91 -1.92
CA ARG A 201 3.33 -20.71 -0.71
C ARG A 201 4.27 -21.90 -0.83
N GLN A 202 4.42 -22.48 -2.03
CA GLN A 202 5.43 -23.49 -2.30
C GLN A 202 6.86 -22.92 -2.31
N LEU A 203 7.03 -21.66 -2.70
CA LEU A 203 8.33 -20.99 -2.79
C LEU A 203 8.71 -20.31 -1.48
N GLU A 204 7.78 -19.63 -0.85
CA GLU A 204 7.96 -18.82 0.35
C GLU A 204 6.76 -18.97 1.31
N PRO A 205 6.77 -20.00 2.17
CA PRO A 205 5.64 -20.30 3.07
C PRO A 205 5.27 -19.14 4.02
N GLU A 206 6.24 -18.35 4.45
CA GLU A 206 6.07 -17.30 5.45
C GLU A 206 5.91 -15.88 4.88
N ARG A 207 6.10 -15.69 3.57
CA ARG A 207 6.01 -14.37 2.93
C ARG A 207 4.63 -13.77 3.10
N VAL A 208 4.53 -12.52 3.56
CA VAL A 208 3.24 -11.81 3.59
C VAL A 208 2.79 -11.51 2.17
N LEU A 209 1.56 -11.93 1.87
CA LEU A 209 0.90 -11.73 0.58
C LEU A 209 -0.21 -10.70 0.75
N VAL A 210 -0.10 -9.59 0.03
CA VAL A 210 -1.11 -8.53 0.01
C VAL A 210 -2.10 -8.84 -1.09
N ILE A 211 -3.38 -8.96 -0.72
CA ILE A 211 -4.45 -9.41 -1.62
C ILE A 211 -5.63 -8.45 -1.51
N GLY A 212 -5.95 -7.79 -2.61
CA GLY A 212 -7.10 -6.91 -2.71
C GLY A 212 -8.32 -7.60 -3.33
N SER A 213 -9.49 -6.94 -3.17
CA SER A 213 -10.74 -7.35 -3.81
C SER A 213 -10.75 -6.99 -5.30
N ASN A 214 -11.80 -7.39 -6.03
CA ASN A 214 -12.03 -7.03 -7.42
C ASN A 214 -12.42 -5.55 -7.60
N MET A 215 -12.63 -5.11 -8.84
CA MET A 215 -13.14 -3.78 -9.23
C MET A 215 -12.35 -2.64 -8.57
N TRP A 216 -11.06 -2.53 -8.93
CA TRP A 216 -10.11 -1.54 -8.40
C TRP A 216 -9.89 -1.64 -6.88
N GLN A 217 -9.95 -2.86 -6.34
CA GLN A 217 -9.82 -3.11 -4.89
C GLN A 217 -10.89 -2.35 -4.07
N ASP A 218 -12.10 -2.19 -4.64
CA ASP A 218 -13.18 -1.46 -3.99
C ASP A 218 -13.73 -2.21 -2.77
N VAL A 219 -14.01 -1.48 -1.70
CA VAL A 219 -14.59 -2.02 -0.45
C VAL A 219 -15.91 -2.74 -0.67
N ASP A 220 -16.71 -2.34 -1.66
CA ASP A 220 -18.03 -2.91 -1.98
C ASP A 220 -17.91 -4.36 -2.53
N THR A 221 -16.74 -4.76 -3.03
CA THR A 221 -16.49 -6.10 -3.61
C THR A 221 -15.82 -7.07 -2.64
N PHE A 222 -15.53 -6.65 -1.41
CA PHE A 222 -14.97 -7.53 -0.37
C PHE A 222 -15.88 -8.71 -0.04
N LYS A 223 -17.19 -8.56 -0.15
CA LYS A 223 -18.18 -9.64 0.08
C LYS A 223 -17.97 -10.85 -0.84
N ASP A 224 -17.41 -10.62 -2.04
CA ASP A 224 -17.19 -11.64 -3.07
C ASP A 224 -15.74 -12.19 -3.04
N LEU A 225 -14.86 -11.62 -2.20
CA LEU A 225 -13.45 -12.01 -2.09
C LEU A 225 -13.31 -13.37 -1.39
N LYS A 226 -12.60 -14.30 -2.02
CA LYS A 226 -12.28 -15.61 -1.47
C LYS A 226 -10.79 -15.74 -1.21
N ILE A 227 -10.44 -15.94 0.05
CA ILE A 227 -9.06 -16.10 0.50
C ILE A 227 -8.81 -17.56 0.88
N PRO A 228 -7.65 -18.16 0.52
CA PRO A 228 -7.27 -19.49 0.95
C PRO A 228 -7.29 -19.62 2.48
N LYS A 229 -8.01 -20.64 2.97
CA LYS A 229 -8.26 -20.82 4.41
C LYS A 229 -7.00 -21.18 5.19
N GLY A 230 -6.87 -20.66 6.40
CA GLY A 230 -5.83 -21.05 7.36
C GLY A 230 -4.49 -20.34 7.17
N ASP A 231 -4.32 -19.54 6.13
CA ASP A 231 -3.11 -18.75 5.94
C ASP A 231 -3.20 -17.44 6.73
N LYS A 232 -2.27 -17.26 7.68
CA LYS A 232 -2.19 -16.05 8.51
C LYS A 232 -1.15 -15.03 7.99
N ASN A 233 -0.41 -15.36 6.95
CA ASN A 233 0.53 -14.47 6.29
C ASN A 233 -0.13 -13.75 5.09
N ILE A 234 -1.37 -13.28 5.28
CA ILE A 234 -2.13 -12.50 4.32
C ILE A 234 -2.50 -11.15 4.93
N LEU A 235 -2.28 -10.09 4.16
CA LEU A 235 -2.72 -8.73 4.44
C LEU A 235 -3.77 -8.36 3.38
N LEU A 236 -5.02 -8.18 3.81
CA LEU A 236 -6.11 -7.78 2.91
C LEU A 236 -5.95 -6.31 2.54
N SER A 237 -6.13 -5.98 1.26
CA SER A 237 -5.95 -4.62 0.75
C SER A 237 -7.21 -4.09 0.08
N PHE A 238 -7.45 -2.78 0.27
CA PHE A 238 -8.43 -2.03 -0.52
C PHE A 238 -7.84 -0.68 -0.94
N HIS A 239 -8.42 -0.07 -1.99
CA HIS A 239 -8.15 1.31 -2.39
C HIS A 239 -9.38 2.16 -2.09
N TYR A 240 -9.16 3.44 -1.73
CA TYR A 240 -10.29 4.28 -1.38
C TYR A 240 -10.11 5.73 -1.83
N TYR A 241 -10.97 6.14 -2.76
CA TYR A 241 -10.96 7.49 -3.33
C TYR A 241 -12.35 8.16 -3.34
N LYS A 242 -13.35 7.56 -2.65
CA LYS A 242 -14.70 8.14 -2.61
C LYS A 242 -14.79 9.31 -1.61
N PRO A 243 -15.48 10.39 -1.92
CA PRO A 243 -16.14 10.73 -3.20
C PRO A 243 -15.13 11.25 -4.24
N MET A 244 -15.13 10.66 -5.44
CA MET A 244 -14.13 10.98 -6.47
C MET A 244 -14.19 12.45 -6.94
N ALA A 245 -15.32 13.14 -6.79
CA ALA A 245 -15.40 14.57 -7.08
C ALA A 245 -14.48 15.41 -6.18
N VAL A 246 -14.10 14.92 -4.98
CA VAL A 246 -13.10 15.54 -4.11
C VAL A 246 -11.70 15.04 -4.46
N THR A 247 -11.52 13.72 -4.52
CA THR A 247 -10.18 13.12 -4.65
C THR A 247 -9.58 13.22 -6.05
N HIS A 248 -10.42 13.26 -7.09
CA HIS A 248 -10.03 13.33 -8.50
C HIS A 248 -10.52 14.61 -9.20
N TYR A 249 -10.69 15.68 -8.44
CA TYR A 249 -11.14 16.96 -9.00
C TYR A 249 -10.21 17.44 -10.11
N ARG A 250 -10.78 17.62 -11.32
CA ARG A 250 -10.06 18.00 -12.56
C ARG A 250 -8.98 17.00 -13.00
N ALA A 251 -9.07 15.75 -12.60
CA ALA A 251 -8.20 14.68 -13.10
C ALA A 251 -8.58 14.34 -14.55
N SER A 252 -7.71 14.65 -15.50
CA SER A 252 -8.01 14.58 -16.94
C SER A 252 -8.31 13.15 -17.44
N TRP A 253 -7.78 12.15 -16.75
CA TRP A 253 -7.96 10.72 -17.08
C TRP A 253 -9.25 10.12 -16.52
N ASN A 254 -9.97 10.83 -15.65
CA ASN A 254 -11.17 10.33 -14.98
C ASN A 254 -12.41 11.13 -15.43
N PRO A 255 -13.55 10.47 -15.71
CA PRO A 255 -14.80 11.17 -16.09
C PRO A 255 -15.23 12.25 -15.10
N VAL A 256 -15.02 12.07 -13.79
CA VAL A 256 -15.34 13.10 -12.78
C VAL A 256 -14.47 14.35 -12.88
N GLY A 257 -13.29 14.25 -13.49
CA GLY A 257 -12.41 15.39 -13.72
C GLY A 257 -12.96 16.43 -14.71
N LYS A 258 -14.05 16.12 -15.41
CA LYS A 258 -14.77 17.07 -16.29
C LYS A 258 -15.61 18.10 -15.51
N TYR A 259 -15.70 17.98 -14.21
CA TYR A 259 -16.37 18.96 -13.36
C TYR A 259 -15.40 20.08 -12.95
N TYR A 260 -15.79 21.31 -13.22
CA TYR A 260 -14.98 22.52 -12.93
C TYR A 260 -15.66 23.45 -11.95
N GLY A 261 -16.84 23.09 -11.45
CA GLY A 261 -17.60 23.88 -10.47
C GLY A 261 -17.06 23.79 -9.05
N GLN A 262 -17.73 24.43 -8.14
CA GLN A 262 -17.37 24.39 -6.71
C GLN A 262 -17.68 23.01 -6.11
N ILE A 263 -16.81 22.52 -5.25
CA ILE A 263 -17.01 21.29 -4.47
C ILE A 263 -16.88 21.59 -2.98
N HIS A 264 -17.59 20.81 -2.18
CA HIS A 264 -17.59 20.91 -0.73
C HIS A 264 -17.31 19.54 -0.09
N TYR A 265 -16.68 19.54 1.07
CA TYR A 265 -16.55 18.39 1.96
C TYR A 265 -16.13 18.89 3.35
N PRO A 266 -16.76 18.40 4.45
CA PRO A 266 -17.93 17.50 4.46
C PRO A 266 -19.24 18.20 4.00
N GLY A 267 -20.24 17.39 3.67
CA GLY A 267 -21.56 17.85 3.25
C GLY A 267 -21.96 17.39 1.84
N ILE A 268 -22.84 18.13 1.21
CA ILE A 268 -23.23 17.91 -0.20
C ILE A 268 -22.06 18.37 -1.08
N VAL A 269 -21.43 17.42 -1.78
CA VAL A 269 -20.19 17.70 -2.53
C VAL A 269 -20.43 18.65 -3.70
N ILE A 270 -21.52 18.43 -4.46
CA ILE A 270 -21.94 19.32 -5.56
C ILE A 270 -23.32 19.83 -5.22
N ALA A 271 -23.47 21.13 -5.04
CA ALA A 271 -24.76 21.76 -4.75
C ALA A 271 -25.79 21.46 -5.87
N GLN A 272 -27.04 21.20 -5.52
CA GLN A 272 -28.09 20.87 -6.49
C GLN A 272 -28.18 21.89 -7.61
N ALA A 273 -28.08 23.19 -7.28
CA ALA A 273 -28.16 24.27 -8.26
C ALA A 273 -27.01 24.24 -9.30
N ASP A 274 -25.83 23.67 -8.94
CA ASP A 274 -24.72 23.51 -9.89
C ASP A 274 -24.85 22.20 -10.68
N PHE A 275 -25.34 21.14 -10.04
CA PHE A 275 -25.68 19.90 -10.73
C PHE A 275 -26.74 20.11 -11.81
N ASP A 276 -27.78 20.91 -11.57
CA ASP A 276 -28.85 21.18 -12.52
C ASP A 276 -28.38 21.88 -13.80
N LYS A 277 -27.25 22.62 -13.71
CA LYS A 277 -26.61 23.29 -14.85
C LYS A 277 -25.78 22.37 -15.72
N LEU A 278 -25.49 21.13 -15.25
CA LEU A 278 -24.67 20.18 -16.01
C LEU A 278 -25.38 19.72 -17.29
N PRO A 279 -24.62 19.45 -18.37
CA PRO A 279 -25.16 18.75 -19.53
C PRO A 279 -25.79 17.41 -19.12
N GLU A 280 -26.93 17.05 -19.71
CA GLU A 280 -27.67 15.83 -19.34
C GLU A 280 -26.78 14.57 -19.41
N ALA A 281 -25.92 14.48 -20.42
CA ALA A 281 -24.98 13.38 -20.61
C ALA A 281 -23.93 13.23 -19.47
N GLN A 282 -23.76 14.25 -18.63
CA GLN A 282 -22.83 14.22 -17.49
C GLN A 282 -23.53 13.93 -16.17
N LYS A 283 -24.83 14.18 -16.06
CA LYS A 283 -25.58 14.11 -14.79
C LYS A 283 -25.47 12.76 -14.10
N GLU A 284 -25.47 11.66 -14.85
CA GLU A 284 -25.34 10.33 -14.25
C GLU A 284 -23.98 10.18 -13.51
N THR A 285 -22.90 10.65 -14.09
CA THR A 285 -21.55 10.61 -13.45
C THR A 285 -21.51 11.40 -12.15
N PHE A 286 -22.28 12.47 -12.02
CA PHE A 286 -22.21 13.38 -10.87
C PHE A 286 -23.37 13.25 -9.88
N ARG A 287 -24.36 12.42 -10.14
CA ARG A 287 -25.57 12.26 -9.31
C ARG A 287 -25.26 11.91 -7.86
N SER A 288 -24.35 10.98 -7.62
CA SER A 288 -23.98 10.55 -6.28
C SER A 288 -23.34 11.65 -5.42
N PHE A 289 -22.83 12.72 -6.05
CA PHE A 289 -22.18 13.83 -5.34
C PHE A 289 -23.15 14.93 -4.92
N THR A 290 -24.43 14.81 -5.25
CA THR A 290 -25.50 15.69 -4.73
C THR A 290 -26.06 15.22 -3.40
N THR A 291 -25.50 14.16 -2.83
CA THR A 291 -25.84 13.64 -1.48
C THR A 291 -24.80 14.08 -0.45
N ASN A 292 -25.11 13.89 0.83
CA ASN A 292 -24.18 14.17 1.91
C ASN A 292 -23.03 13.18 1.92
N TRP A 293 -21.82 13.71 2.05
CA TRP A 293 -20.58 12.96 2.27
C TRP A 293 -19.85 13.51 3.48
N ASP A 294 -19.63 12.67 4.45
CA ASP A 294 -18.92 13.00 5.68
C ASP A 294 -18.23 11.75 6.24
N ARG A 295 -17.56 11.88 7.36
CA ARG A 295 -16.86 10.79 8.04
C ARG A 295 -17.76 9.56 8.23
N SER A 296 -19.04 9.74 8.53
CA SER A 296 -19.95 8.62 8.79
C SER A 296 -20.20 7.77 7.55
N VAL A 297 -20.30 8.43 6.38
CA VAL A 297 -20.44 7.75 5.07
C VAL A 297 -19.18 6.98 4.73
N LEU A 298 -17.98 7.60 4.90
CA LEU A 298 -16.70 6.93 4.66
C LEU A 298 -16.55 5.70 5.55
N ARG A 299 -16.85 5.86 6.83
CA ARG A 299 -16.82 4.80 7.84
C ARG A 299 -17.71 3.62 7.47
N GLU A 300 -18.95 3.89 7.08
CA GLU A 300 -19.93 2.85 6.75
C GLU A 300 -19.50 2.04 5.52
N GLN A 301 -18.93 2.69 4.52
CA GLN A 301 -18.41 2.01 3.34
C GLN A 301 -17.18 1.14 3.70
N ILE A 302 -16.22 1.66 4.45
CA ILE A 302 -15.04 0.92 4.86
C ILE A 302 -15.38 -0.25 5.80
N LEU A 303 -16.45 -0.12 6.61
CA LEU A 303 -16.93 -1.17 7.51
C LEU A 303 -17.25 -2.49 6.76
N GLN A 304 -17.61 -2.45 5.48
CA GLN A 304 -17.83 -3.66 4.68
C GLN A 304 -16.54 -4.50 4.60
N ALA A 305 -15.41 -3.88 4.24
CA ALA A 305 -14.12 -4.57 4.19
C ALA A 305 -13.65 -5.01 5.59
N VAL A 306 -13.82 -4.17 6.61
CA VAL A 306 -13.52 -4.49 8.02
C VAL A 306 -14.31 -5.73 8.49
N THR A 307 -15.57 -5.84 8.12
CA THR A 307 -16.43 -6.97 8.49
C THR A 307 -15.90 -8.28 7.91
N VAL A 308 -15.47 -8.27 6.64
CA VAL A 308 -14.87 -9.44 5.99
C VAL A 308 -13.52 -9.77 6.60
N ALA A 309 -12.66 -8.78 6.82
CA ALA A 309 -11.35 -8.97 7.44
C ALA A 309 -11.47 -9.62 8.84
N LYS A 310 -12.37 -9.13 9.68
CA LYS A 310 -12.67 -9.71 10.99
C LYS A 310 -13.18 -11.15 10.91
N LYS A 311 -14.08 -11.45 9.94
CA LYS A 311 -14.58 -12.81 9.73
C LYS A 311 -13.47 -13.79 9.31
N LEU A 312 -12.49 -13.32 8.55
CA LEU A 312 -11.33 -14.10 8.11
C LEU A 312 -10.21 -14.15 9.16
N ASP A 313 -10.30 -13.32 10.20
CA ASP A 313 -9.24 -13.11 11.20
C ASP A 313 -7.90 -12.75 10.52
N LEU A 314 -7.96 -11.74 9.64
CA LEU A 314 -6.84 -11.20 8.86
C LEU A 314 -6.75 -9.68 9.02
N PRO A 315 -5.54 -9.12 8.99
CA PRO A 315 -5.35 -7.67 9.01
C PRO A 315 -5.86 -7.02 7.72
N LEU A 316 -6.29 -5.76 7.83
CA LEU A 316 -6.78 -4.94 6.72
C LEU A 316 -5.85 -3.73 6.50
N PHE A 317 -5.67 -3.36 5.25
CA PHE A 317 -4.77 -2.33 4.80
C PHE A 317 -5.40 -1.51 3.67
N CYS A 318 -5.15 -0.20 3.64
CA CYS A 318 -5.52 0.65 2.51
C CYS A 318 -4.28 0.92 1.65
N GLY A 319 -4.17 0.22 0.51
CA GLY A 319 -3.00 0.28 -0.38
C GLY A 319 -2.86 1.60 -1.12
N GLU A 320 -4.00 2.25 -1.41
CA GLU A 320 -4.03 3.57 -2.06
C GLU A 320 -5.18 4.41 -1.56
N TRP A 321 -4.89 5.67 -1.28
CA TRP A 321 -5.84 6.73 -0.97
C TRP A 321 -5.15 8.09 -1.10
N GLY A 322 -5.90 9.13 -1.42
CA GLY A 322 -5.30 10.45 -1.59
C GLY A 322 -6.21 11.42 -2.33
N VAL A 323 -5.78 12.68 -2.39
CA VAL A 323 -6.48 13.76 -3.09
C VAL A 323 -5.51 14.47 -4.02
N ILE A 324 -5.93 14.62 -5.29
CA ILE A 324 -5.13 15.31 -6.30
C ILE A 324 -4.91 16.78 -5.94
N SER A 325 -3.75 17.32 -6.28
CA SER A 325 -3.33 18.69 -5.95
C SER A 325 -4.20 19.80 -6.57
N SER A 326 -4.94 19.51 -7.64
CA SER A 326 -5.92 20.42 -8.22
C SER A 326 -7.20 20.58 -7.39
N SER A 327 -7.46 19.69 -6.42
CA SER A 327 -8.63 19.79 -5.54
C SER A 327 -8.52 21.01 -4.61
N PRO A 328 -9.64 21.70 -4.31
CA PRO A 328 -9.69 22.73 -3.30
C PRO A 328 -9.15 22.23 -1.95
N ARG A 329 -8.27 23.01 -1.32
CA ARG A 329 -7.50 22.54 -0.15
C ARG A 329 -8.34 22.24 1.07
N GLU A 330 -9.33 23.06 1.38
CA GLU A 330 -10.17 22.85 2.57
C GLU A 330 -10.97 21.53 2.50
N PRO A 331 -11.74 21.24 1.45
CA PRO A 331 -12.36 19.93 1.25
C PRO A 331 -11.36 18.75 1.31
N ALA A 332 -10.18 18.91 0.67
CA ALA A 332 -9.14 17.88 0.68
C ALA A 332 -8.63 17.57 2.09
N TYR A 333 -8.30 18.61 2.87
CA TYR A 333 -7.76 18.44 4.23
C TYR A 333 -8.80 17.88 5.20
N ASN A 334 -10.07 18.25 5.06
CA ASN A 334 -11.16 17.68 5.85
C ASN A 334 -11.32 16.20 5.53
N TRP A 335 -11.27 15.83 4.25
CA TRP A 335 -11.33 14.42 3.82
C TRP A 335 -10.16 13.60 4.38
N TYR A 336 -8.91 14.12 4.32
CA TYR A 336 -7.76 13.44 4.90
C TYR A 336 -7.91 13.18 6.40
N ARG A 337 -8.43 14.17 7.17
CA ARG A 337 -8.66 14.03 8.61
C ARG A 337 -9.70 12.96 8.92
N ASP A 338 -10.80 12.95 8.17
CA ASP A 338 -11.86 11.96 8.33
C ASP A 338 -11.38 10.56 7.99
N MET A 339 -10.62 10.40 6.90
CA MET A 339 -10.04 9.12 6.51
C MET A 339 -9.08 8.57 7.58
N ILE A 340 -8.15 9.39 8.08
CA ILE A 340 -7.24 8.98 9.15
C ILE A 340 -8.02 8.58 10.41
N SER A 341 -9.04 9.35 10.77
CA SER A 341 -9.90 9.02 11.91
C SER A 341 -10.63 7.68 11.75
N VAL A 342 -11.03 7.30 10.53
CA VAL A 342 -11.62 5.99 10.23
C VAL A 342 -10.57 4.89 10.27
N PHE A 343 -9.39 5.12 9.72
CA PHE A 343 -8.28 4.16 9.78
C PHE A 343 -7.84 3.87 11.22
N ASP A 344 -7.73 4.92 12.04
CA ASP A 344 -7.38 4.79 13.46
C ASP A 344 -8.48 4.04 14.25
N GLU A 345 -9.76 4.26 13.94
CA GLU A 345 -10.89 3.57 14.58
C GLU A 345 -10.82 2.05 14.35
N PHE A 346 -10.45 1.61 13.17
CA PHE A 346 -10.46 0.21 12.77
C PHE A 346 -9.08 -0.46 12.77
N ASP A 347 -8.04 0.25 13.22
CA ASP A 347 -6.64 -0.22 13.22
C ASP A 347 -6.14 -0.60 11.81
N ILE A 348 -6.49 0.19 10.80
CA ILE A 348 -6.11 -0.01 9.40
C ILE A 348 -4.78 0.68 9.11
N GLY A 349 -3.78 -0.07 8.64
CA GLY A 349 -2.58 0.52 8.03
C GLY A 349 -2.89 1.09 6.66
N TRP A 350 -2.09 2.06 6.20
CA TRP A 350 -2.39 2.71 4.93
C TRP A 350 -1.15 3.24 4.21
N THR A 351 -1.25 3.36 2.89
CA THR A 351 -0.22 3.94 2.01
C THR A 351 -0.85 5.02 1.15
N THR A 352 -0.41 6.28 1.29
CA THR A 352 -0.93 7.37 0.46
C THR A 352 -0.54 7.19 -1.01
N TRP A 353 -1.41 7.52 -1.91
CA TRP A 353 -1.08 7.82 -3.28
C TRP A 353 -0.91 9.34 -3.38
N ASN A 354 0.31 9.91 -3.48
CA ASN A 354 1.61 9.26 -3.50
C ASN A 354 2.69 10.13 -2.80
N TYR A 355 3.98 9.77 -2.87
CA TYR A 355 5.08 10.55 -2.32
C TYR A 355 5.30 11.84 -3.09
N ASP A 356 5.46 11.73 -4.40
CA ASP A 356 5.82 12.81 -5.32
C ASP A 356 4.94 12.74 -6.57
N SER A 357 4.48 13.83 -7.06
CA SER A 357 3.63 14.09 -8.22
C SER A 357 2.23 14.63 -7.87
N GLY A 358 1.22 14.43 -8.73
CA GLY A 358 -0.09 15.07 -8.64
C GLY A 358 -0.87 14.90 -7.34
N PHE A 359 -0.60 13.85 -6.56
CA PHE A 359 -1.21 13.57 -5.25
C PHE A 359 -0.20 13.70 -4.10
N GLY A 360 1.05 14.04 -4.41
CA GLY A 360 2.15 14.00 -3.47
C GLY A 360 2.25 15.21 -2.55
N PHE A 361 2.94 15.00 -1.45
CA PHE A 361 3.31 16.03 -0.47
C PHE A 361 4.77 16.51 -0.62
N TRP A 362 5.55 15.88 -1.47
CA TRP A 362 6.94 16.20 -1.78
C TRP A 362 7.09 16.66 -3.22
N ASN A 363 8.03 17.56 -3.48
CA ASN A 363 8.41 17.95 -4.83
C ASN A 363 9.88 17.60 -5.04
N SER A 364 10.13 16.56 -5.81
CA SER A 364 11.49 16.05 -6.08
C SER A 364 12.34 17.02 -6.89
N TYR A 365 11.73 17.94 -7.62
CA TYR A 365 12.45 18.96 -8.39
C TYR A 365 12.98 20.08 -7.50
N SER A 366 12.09 20.69 -6.70
CA SER A 366 12.48 21.79 -5.77
C SER A 366 13.11 21.29 -4.48
N LYS A 367 13.06 19.96 -4.21
CA LYS A 367 13.52 19.33 -2.95
C LYS A 367 12.85 19.93 -1.70
N GLN A 368 11.55 20.16 -1.78
CA GLN A 368 10.75 20.77 -0.71
C GLN A 368 9.41 20.04 -0.52
N VAL A 369 8.86 20.14 0.68
CA VAL A 369 7.47 19.75 0.95
C VAL A 369 6.55 20.67 0.15
N SER A 370 5.76 20.12 -0.75
CA SER A 370 4.84 20.83 -1.63
C SER A 370 3.53 21.19 -0.92
N ASP A 371 3.13 20.40 0.07
CA ASP A 371 1.90 20.59 0.85
C ASP A 371 2.16 20.28 2.34
N LYS A 372 2.57 21.30 3.09
CA LYS A 372 2.87 21.16 4.53
C LYS A 372 1.64 20.77 5.35
N PRO A 373 0.46 21.39 5.20
CA PRO A 373 -0.72 20.99 5.95
C PRO A 373 -1.14 19.54 5.68
N MET A 374 -1.02 19.07 4.44
CA MET A 374 -1.27 17.66 4.11
C MET A 374 -0.29 16.75 4.87
N LEU A 375 1.01 17.03 4.81
CA LEU A 375 2.02 16.24 5.51
C LEU A 375 1.78 16.23 7.02
N GLU A 376 1.46 17.37 7.63
CA GLU A 376 1.11 17.48 9.04
C GLU A 376 -0.11 16.61 9.40
N ILE A 377 -1.15 16.60 8.56
CA ILE A 377 -2.32 15.73 8.75
C ILE A 377 -1.92 14.25 8.67
N LEU A 378 -1.15 13.86 7.65
CA LEU A 378 -0.70 12.48 7.45
C LEU A 378 0.18 11.97 8.61
N THR A 379 0.93 12.87 9.24
CA THR A 379 1.89 12.52 10.29
C THR A 379 1.40 12.84 11.70
N SER A 380 0.27 13.58 11.83
CA SER A 380 -0.40 13.87 13.08
C SER A 380 -1.18 12.67 13.53
N GLY A 381 -1.12 11.92 14.35
CA GLY A 381 -1.96 10.80 14.83
C GLY A 381 -1.28 10.01 15.93
N LYS A 382 -2.05 9.30 16.73
CA LYS A 382 -1.56 8.45 17.82
C LYS A 382 -0.63 7.38 17.28
N GLY A 383 0.67 7.53 17.43
CA GLY A 383 1.66 6.53 17.02
C GLY A 383 3.04 7.07 16.63
N LEU A 384 3.23 8.38 16.58
CA LEU A 384 4.56 8.99 16.60
C LEU A 384 5.01 9.14 18.05
N LYS A 385 5.57 8.08 18.62
CA LYS A 385 6.42 8.11 19.81
C LYS A 385 7.63 7.23 19.51
#